data_3fe94905ae087f2c51c69ee187016400
#
_entry.id   3fe94905ae087f2c51c69ee187016400
#
_cell.length_a   1.000
_cell.length_b   1.000
_cell.length_c   1.000
_cell.angle_alpha   90.00
_cell.angle_beta   90.00
_cell.angle_gamma   90.00
#
_symmetry.space_group_name_H-M   'P 1'
#
loop_
_entity.id
_entity.type
_entity.pdbx_description
1 polymer ?
#
loop_
_entity_poly.entity_id
_entity_poly.type
_entity_poly.pdbx_seq_one_letter_code
_entity_poly.pdbx_strand_id
1 'polypeptide(L)'
;LLKDTFIEMYKNKPVNKISVKEICSTAGLSRGTFYIYYENIYTLLEEIEEDLLLDLKSLVKIDTLIVYTEKDIPVFVKTIKNLIEYIKLHSTYFKALLGKNGDALFMYKIKRIIKNNLLIKFRAENRQFGDLDEYLLEYIASANIGIMIYWLETDMKISPEKLMDLVLKILFMGPFSIR
;
A
#
# COMPACT_ATOMS: atom_id res chain seq x y z
N LEU A 1 -15.69 9.62 9.49
CA LEU A 1 -15.60 9.90 10.93
C LEU A 1 -15.23 8.66 11.75
N LEU A 2 -16.02 7.54 11.72
CA LEU A 2 -15.68 6.32 12.48
C LEU A 2 -14.33 5.73 12.02
N LYS A 3 -14.11 5.61 10.70
CA LYS A 3 -12.85 5.11 10.13
C LYS A 3 -11.66 5.96 10.57
N ASP A 4 -11.76 7.29 10.48
CA ASP A 4 -10.68 8.21 10.86
C ASP A 4 -10.35 8.10 12.35
N THR A 5 -11.41 8.10 13.21
CA THR A 5 -11.25 7.97 14.66
C THR A 5 -10.59 6.65 15.04
N PHE A 6 -11.02 5.54 14.41
CA PHE A 6 -10.42 4.24 14.63
C PHE A 6 -8.94 4.21 14.22
N ILE A 7 -8.61 4.72 13.04
CA ILE A 7 -7.23 4.74 12.51
C ILE A 7 -6.29 5.57 13.40
N GLU A 8 -6.74 6.71 13.93
CA GLU A 8 -5.94 7.50 14.86
C GLU A 8 -5.63 6.74 16.17
N MET A 9 -6.59 5.92 16.67
CA MET A 9 -6.33 5.05 17.80
C MET A 9 -5.41 3.88 17.46
N TYR A 10 -5.62 3.27 16.27
CA TYR A 10 -4.89 2.10 15.83
C TYR A 10 -3.39 2.37 15.60
N LYS A 11 -3.00 3.58 15.23
CA LYS A 11 -1.59 4.00 15.19
C LYS A 11 -0.88 3.79 16.52
N ASN A 12 -1.59 3.98 17.65
CA ASN A 12 -0.99 4.04 18.96
C ASN A 12 -1.14 2.75 19.78
N LYS A 13 -2.10 1.89 19.44
CA LYS A 13 -2.36 0.65 20.17
C LYS A 13 -2.98 -0.42 19.27
N PRO A 14 -2.71 -1.71 19.53
CA PRO A 14 -3.21 -2.80 18.71
C PRO A 14 -4.74 -2.90 18.78
N VAL A 15 -5.36 -3.43 17.71
CA VAL A 15 -6.82 -3.50 17.53
C VAL A 15 -7.56 -4.12 18.71
N ASN A 16 -7.01 -5.17 19.33
CA ASN A 16 -7.60 -5.86 20.48
C ASN A 16 -7.64 -5.01 21.78
N LYS A 17 -7.01 -3.84 21.78
CA LYS A 17 -7.05 -2.85 22.88
C LYS A 17 -7.94 -1.65 22.56
N ILE A 18 -8.58 -1.65 21.41
CA ILE A 18 -9.55 -0.61 21.01
C ILE A 18 -10.96 -1.15 21.29
N SER A 19 -11.84 -0.32 21.84
CA SER A 19 -13.23 -0.70 22.08
C SER A 19 -14.21 0.18 21.29
N VAL A 20 -15.37 -0.40 20.94
CA VAL A 20 -16.48 0.35 20.31
C VAL A 20 -16.90 1.55 21.18
N LYS A 21 -16.91 1.40 22.51
CA LYS A 21 -17.22 2.50 23.44
C LYS A 21 -16.26 3.66 23.26
N GLU A 22 -14.98 3.37 23.15
CA GLU A 22 -13.93 4.38 23.03
C GLU A 22 -13.99 5.11 21.68
N ILE A 23 -14.15 4.35 20.57
CA ILE A 23 -14.32 4.94 19.23
C ILE A 23 -15.53 5.87 19.22
N CYS A 24 -16.68 5.40 19.70
CA CYS A 24 -17.91 6.20 19.72
C CYS A 24 -17.79 7.44 20.60
N SER A 25 -17.19 7.32 21.79
CA SER A 25 -16.96 8.45 22.69
C SER A 25 -16.10 9.52 22.05
N THR A 26 -15.01 9.13 21.37
CA THR A 26 -14.10 10.06 20.69
C THR A 26 -14.74 10.68 19.44
N ALA A 27 -15.53 9.89 18.71
CA ALA A 27 -16.23 10.36 17.52
C ALA A 27 -17.50 11.20 17.82
N GLY A 28 -17.92 11.29 19.09
CA GLY A 28 -19.18 11.95 19.45
C GLY A 28 -20.43 11.22 18.98
N LEU A 29 -20.37 9.88 18.85
CA LEU A 29 -21.45 9.04 18.33
C LEU A 29 -21.99 8.07 19.40
N SER A 30 -23.23 7.62 19.22
CA SER A 30 -23.78 6.54 20.04
C SER A 30 -23.23 5.17 19.62
N ARG A 31 -23.18 4.20 20.55
CA ARG A 31 -22.87 2.81 20.17
C ARG A 31 -23.91 2.21 19.22
N GLY A 32 -25.17 2.61 19.35
CA GLY A 32 -26.22 2.21 18.41
C GLY A 32 -25.89 2.65 16.97
N THR A 33 -25.38 3.88 16.80
CA THR A 33 -24.92 4.36 15.49
C THR A 33 -23.80 3.51 14.92
N PHE A 34 -22.83 3.08 15.75
CA PHE A 34 -21.77 2.18 15.31
C PHE A 34 -22.33 0.86 14.79
N TYR A 35 -23.21 0.23 15.54
CA TYR A 35 -23.78 -1.08 15.22
C TYR A 35 -24.76 -1.08 14.02
N ILE A 36 -25.17 0.09 13.54
CA ILE A 36 -25.89 0.22 12.25
C ILE A 36 -24.96 -0.11 11.08
N TYR A 37 -23.66 0.22 11.19
CA TYR A 37 -22.69 0.09 10.10
C TYR A 37 -21.75 -1.11 10.25
N TYR A 38 -21.37 -1.45 11.49
CA TYR A 38 -20.35 -2.45 11.78
C TYR A 38 -20.77 -3.37 12.90
N GLU A 39 -20.62 -4.67 12.70
CA GLU A 39 -20.87 -5.68 13.74
C GLU A 39 -19.89 -5.54 14.92
N ASN A 40 -18.63 -5.27 14.61
CA ASN A 40 -17.57 -5.11 15.60
C ASN A 40 -16.40 -4.29 14.99
N ILE A 41 -15.34 -4.08 15.79
CA ILE A 41 -14.17 -3.30 15.35
C ILE A 41 -13.35 -3.98 14.25
N TYR A 42 -13.41 -5.31 14.17
CA TYR A 42 -12.67 -6.04 13.14
C TYR A 42 -13.35 -5.89 11.78
N THR A 43 -14.68 -5.84 11.71
CA THR A 43 -15.39 -5.54 10.46
C THR A 43 -15.14 -4.11 9.97
N LEU A 44 -14.97 -3.15 10.90
CA LEU A 44 -14.55 -1.80 10.56
C LEU A 44 -13.11 -1.78 9.98
N LEU A 45 -12.17 -2.51 10.61
CA LEU A 45 -10.80 -2.63 10.12
C LEU A 45 -10.77 -3.28 8.73
N GLU A 46 -11.50 -4.37 8.55
CA GLU A 46 -11.58 -5.13 7.31
C GLU A 46 -12.09 -4.26 6.15
N GLU A 47 -13.14 -3.47 6.37
CA GLU A 47 -13.65 -2.53 5.37
C GLU A 47 -12.62 -1.44 5.00
N ILE A 48 -11.89 -0.91 5.99
CA ILE A 48 -10.81 0.05 5.73
C ILE A 48 -9.72 -0.57 4.85
N GLU A 49 -9.30 -1.78 5.17
CA GLU A 49 -8.28 -2.50 4.39
C GLU A 49 -8.76 -2.78 2.97
N GLU A 50 -10.00 -3.25 2.81
CA GLU A 50 -10.58 -3.56 1.51
C GLU A 50 -10.71 -2.33 0.62
N ASP A 51 -11.16 -1.20 1.16
CA ASP A 51 -11.23 0.07 0.42
C ASP A 51 -9.86 0.47 -0.13
N LEU A 52 -8.82 0.47 0.74
CA LEU A 52 -7.46 0.81 0.31
C LEU A 52 -6.89 -0.16 -0.73
N LEU A 53 -7.14 -1.47 -0.56
CA LEU A 53 -6.68 -2.50 -1.50
C LEU A 53 -7.40 -2.38 -2.85
N LEU A 54 -8.69 -2.03 -2.86
CA LEU A 54 -9.46 -1.81 -4.07
C LEU A 54 -8.92 -0.60 -4.84
N ASP A 55 -8.67 0.50 -4.13
CA ASP A 55 -8.10 1.71 -4.71
C ASP A 55 -6.70 1.45 -5.28
N LEU A 56 -5.82 0.78 -4.52
CA LEU A 56 -4.49 0.38 -5.02
C LEU A 56 -4.57 -0.46 -6.29
N LYS A 57 -5.48 -1.42 -6.36
CA LYS A 57 -5.71 -2.23 -7.57
C LYS A 57 -6.22 -1.39 -8.73
N SER A 58 -7.09 -0.41 -8.48
CA SER A 58 -7.65 0.46 -9.53
C SER A 58 -6.61 1.41 -10.12
N LEU A 59 -5.67 1.90 -9.30
CA LEU A 59 -4.58 2.77 -9.72
C LEU A 59 -3.55 2.04 -10.57
N VAL A 60 -3.34 0.75 -10.31
CA VAL A 60 -2.34 -0.07 -10.99
C VAL A 60 -3.02 -0.96 -12.02
N LYS A 61 -3.39 -0.37 -13.14
CA LYS A 61 -3.87 -1.15 -14.30
C LYS A 61 -2.70 -1.88 -14.93
N ILE A 62 -2.90 -3.16 -15.25
CA ILE A 62 -1.87 -4.07 -15.79
C ILE A 62 -1.19 -3.46 -17.01
N ASP A 63 -1.97 -2.93 -17.96
CA ASP A 63 -1.47 -2.33 -19.19
C ASP A 63 -0.53 -1.13 -18.95
N THR A 64 -0.64 -0.49 -17.77
CA THR A 64 0.19 0.67 -17.42
C THR A 64 1.53 0.30 -16.77
N LEU A 65 1.70 -0.96 -16.35
CA LEU A 65 2.95 -1.47 -15.80
C LEU A 65 3.84 -2.16 -16.84
N ILE A 66 3.33 -2.34 -18.05
CA ILE A 66 4.07 -3.00 -19.12
C ILE A 66 4.76 -1.93 -19.96
N VAL A 67 6.09 -2.02 -20.04
CA VAL A 67 6.94 -1.13 -20.85
C VAL A 67 7.55 -1.97 -21.95
N TYR A 68 6.94 -2.02 -23.12
CA TYR A 68 7.48 -2.67 -24.31
C TYR A 68 8.35 -1.76 -25.15
N THR A 69 8.05 -0.46 -25.12
CA THR A 69 8.70 0.56 -25.94
C THR A 69 8.93 1.82 -25.12
N GLU A 70 9.76 2.73 -25.61
CA GLU A 70 9.97 4.04 -24.99
C GLU A 70 8.66 4.85 -24.85
N LYS A 71 7.66 4.57 -25.70
CA LYS A 71 6.35 5.25 -25.64
C LYS A 71 5.52 4.86 -24.41
N ASP A 72 5.80 3.73 -23.82
CA ASP A 72 5.08 3.21 -22.64
C ASP A 72 5.63 3.83 -21.34
N ILE A 73 6.88 4.31 -21.36
CA ILE A 73 7.55 4.88 -20.18
C ILE A 73 6.73 6.02 -19.53
N PRO A 74 6.17 7.00 -20.26
CA PRO A 74 5.39 8.06 -19.64
C PRO A 74 4.15 7.56 -18.90
N VAL A 75 3.49 6.53 -19.40
CA VAL A 75 2.30 5.92 -18.78
C VAL A 75 2.71 5.20 -17.50
N PHE A 76 3.78 4.43 -17.54
CA PHE A 76 4.37 3.74 -16.38
C PHE A 76 4.75 4.75 -15.28
N VAL A 77 5.50 5.80 -15.63
CA VAL A 77 5.92 6.87 -14.70
C VAL A 77 4.70 7.55 -14.07
N LYS A 78 3.67 7.85 -14.86
CA LYS A 78 2.42 8.43 -14.37
C LYS A 78 1.71 7.50 -13.37
N THR A 79 1.71 6.21 -13.63
CA THR A 79 1.12 5.21 -12.73
C THR A 79 1.84 5.18 -11.38
N ILE A 80 3.18 5.12 -11.39
CA ILE A 80 3.99 5.17 -10.17
C ILE A 80 3.77 6.48 -9.40
N LYS A 81 3.72 7.61 -10.11
CA LYS A 81 3.42 8.91 -9.50
C LYS A 81 2.07 8.90 -8.79
N ASN A 82 1.01 8.46 -9.47
CA ASN A 82 -0.33 8.41 -8.91
C ASN A 82 -0.39 7.51 -7.67
N LEU A 83 0.33 6.39 -7.68
CA LEU A 83 0.42 5.48 -6.55
C LEU A 83 1.08 6.15 -5.33
N ILE A 84 2.21 6.83 -5.53
CA ILE A 84 2.92 7.54 -4.46
C ILE A 84 2.06 8.68 -3.88
N GLU A 85 1.40 9.45 -4.74
CA GLU A 85 0.49 10.53 -4.31
C GLU A 85 -0.72 9.98 -3.54
N TYR A 86 -1.30 8.86 -3.96
CA TYR A 86 -2.37 8.19 -3.24
C TYR A 86 -1.92 7.74 -1.84
N ILE A 87 -0.75 7.10 -1.74
CA ILE A 87 -0.19 6.68 -0.45
C ILE A 87 0.08 7.89 0.45
N LYS A 88 0.56 9.01 -0.10
CA LYS A 88 0.75 10.27 0.62
C LYS A 88 -0.58 10.82 1.13
N LEU A 89 -1.60 10.88 0.29
CA LEU A 89 -2.93 11.38 0.64
C LEU A 89 -3.55 10.56 1.79
N HIS A 90 -3.37 9.25 1.76
CA HIS A 90 -3.87 8.31 2.77
C HIS A 90 -2.80 7.90 3.80
N SER A 91 -1.76 8.72 3.99
CA SER A 91 -0.59 8.37 4.80
C SER A 91 -0.92 7.97 6.23
N THR A 92 -1.94 8.60 6.85
CA THR A 92 -2.41 8.24 8.19
C THR A 92 -2.88 6.78 8.27
N TYR A 93 -3.62 6.34 7.27
CA TYR A 93 -4.11 4.96 7.17
C TYR A 93 -2.97 3.98 6.94
N PHE A 94 -2.10 4.26 5.96
CA PHE A 94 -0.95 3.40 5.67
C PHE A 94 0.03 3.31 6.85
N LYS A 95 0.29 4.41 7.57
CA LYS A 95 1.10 4.40 8.80
C LYS A 95 0.48 3.52 9.90
N ALA A 96 -0.84 3.55 10.04
CA ALA A 96 -1.53 2.70 11.01
C ALA A 96 -1.46 1.22 10.64
N LEU A 97 -1.77 0.89 9.38
CA LEU A 97 -1.88 -0.49 8.90
C LEU A 97 -0.54 -1.18 8.64
N LEU A 98 0.50 -0.43 8.26
CA LEU A 98 1.84 -0.96 7.98
C LEU A 98 2.84 -0.69 9.12
N GLY A 99 2.44 0.06 10.14
CA GLY A 99 3.30 0.41 11.28
C GLY A 99 3.40 -0.73 12.30
N LYS A 100 4.00 -0.42 13.46
CA LYS A 100 4.32 -1.39 14.52
C LYS A 100 3.12 -2.19 15.04
N ASN A 101 1.94 -1.56 15.10
CA ASN A 101 0.70 -2.22 15.55
C ASN A 101 -0.14 -2.74 14.36
N GLY A 102 0.37 -2.59 13.14
CA GLY A 102 -0.36 -2.86 11.91
C GLY A 102 -0.68 -4.33 11.67
N ASP A 103 -1.42 -4.59 10.60
CA ASP A 103 -1.84 -5.94 10.24
C ASP A 103 -0.86 -6.57 9.23
N ALA A 104 -0.19 -7.64 9.67
CA ALA A 104 0.68 -8.43 8.79
C ALA A 104 -0.07 -9.02 7.58
N LEU A 105 -1.37 -9.29 7.72
CA LEU A 105 -2.21 -9.78 6.62
C LEU A 105 -2.44 -8.68 5.57
N PHE A 106 -2.63 -7.44 5.98
CA PHE A 106 -2.75 -6.31 5.06
C PHE A 106 -1.47 -6.12 4.25
N MET A 107 -0.31 -6.15 4.90
CA MET A 107 0.99 -6.11 4.20
C MET A 107 1.15 -7.27 3.21
N TYR A 108 0.76 -8.48 3.60
CA TYR A 108 0.77 -9.66 2.72
C TYR A 108 -0.17 -9.48 1.51
N LYS A 109 -1.38 -8.92 1.72
CA LYS A 109 -2.33 -8.61 0.63
C LYS A 109 -1.72 -7.62 -0.38
N ILE A 110 -1.04 -6.55 0.09
CA ILE A 110 -0.34 -5.59 -0.78
C ILE A 110 0.78 -6.29 -1.57
N LYS A 111 1.62 -7.08 -0.88
CA LYS A 111 2.69 -7.84 -1.52
C LYS A 111 2.16 -8.73 -2.63
N ARG A 112 1.04 -9.42 -2.40
CA ARG A 112 0.38 -10.26 -3.40
C ARG A 112 -0.10 -9.47 -4.62
N ILE A 113 -0.61 -8.24 -4.44
CA ILE A 113 -0.99 -7.36 -5.56
C ILE A 113 0.24 -7.05 -6.41
N ILE A 114 1.36 -6.65 -5.80
CA ILE A 114 2.61 -6.34 -6.51
C ILE A 114 3.12 -7.57 -7.27
N LYS A 115 3.20 -8.72 -6.62
CA LYS A 115 3.65 -9.98 -7.24
C LYS A 115 2.79 -10.38 -8.42
N ASN A 116 1.46 -10.31 -8.29
CA ASN A 116 0.54 -10.65 -9.37
C ASN A 116 0.71 -9.72 -10.58
N ASN A 117 0.87 -8.42 -10.36
CA ASN A 117 1.09 -7.46 -11.45
C ASN A 117 2.42 -7.73 -12.19
N LEU A 118 3.49 -8.02 -11.46
CA LEU A 118 4.78 -8.38 -12.04
C LEU A 118 4.71 -9.71 -12.81
N LEU A 119 3.99 -10.71 -12.26
CA LEU A 119 3.81 -11.99 -12.91
C LEU A 119 3.07 -11.85 -14.25
N ILE A 120 2.03 -11.01 -14.30
CA ILE A 120 1.31 -10.73 -15.54
C ILE A 120 2.23 -10.04 -16.55
N LYS A 121 3.04 -9.06 -16.11
CA LYS A 121 4.05 -8.42 -16.94
C LYS A 121 5.02 -9.45 -17.54
N PHE A 122 5.59 -10.33 -16.73
CA PHE A 122 6.53 -11.34 -17.21
C PHE A 122 5.91 -12.30 -18.25
N ARG A 123 4.63 -12.68 -18.03
CA ARG A 123 3.89 -13.50 -19.00
C ARG A 123 3.64 -12.77 -20.31
N ALA A 124 3.30 -11.47 -20.25
CA ALA A 124 3.08 -10.66 -21.43
C ALA A 124 4.36 -10.47 -22.26
N GLU A 125 5.53 -10.49 -21.63
CA GLU A 125 6.85 -10.45 -22.28
C GLU A 125 7.31 -11.83 -22.82
N ASN A 126 6.44 -12.84 -22.80
CA ASN A 126 6.77 -14.24 -23.18
C ASN A 126 7.97 -14.79 -22.42
N ARG A 127 8.27 -14.27 -21.24
CA ARG A 127 9.36 -14.76 -20.41
C ARG A 127 9.02 -16.14 -19.85
N GLN A 128 9.90 -17.10 -20.08
CA GLN A 128 9.78 -18.40 -19.42
C GLN A 128 9.98 -18.22 -17.92
N PHE A 129 8.98 -18.66 -17.15
CA PHE A 129 8.98 -18.55 -15.70
C PHE A 129 9.73 -19.75 -15.10
N GLY A 130 10.83 -19.49 -14.41
CA GLY A 130 11.65 -20.50 -13.74
C GLY A 130 11.64 -20.33 -12.21
N ASP A 131 12.28 -21.27 -11.52
CA ASP A 131 12.29 -21.32 -10.04
C ASP A 131 12.85 -20.04 -9.41
N LEU A 132 13.82 -19.38 -10.05
CA LEU A 132 14.40 -18.13 -9.54
C LEU A 132 13.45 -16.92 -9.65
N ASP A 133 12.46 -16.98 -10.53
CA ASP A 133 11.53 -15.85 -10.71
C ASP A 133 10.63 -15.62 -9.50
N GLU A 134 10.28 -16.67 -8.76
CA GLU A 134 9.53 -16.51 -7.50
C GLU A 134 10.32 -15.72 -6.47
N TYR A 135 11.62 -15.99 -6.34
CA TYR A 135 12.51 -15.23 -5.44
C TYR A 135 12.68 -13.78 -5.90
N LEU A 136 12.79 -13.56 -7.23
CA LEU A 136 12.86 -12.22 -7.78
C LEU A 136 11.58 -11.42 -7.51
N LEU A 137 10.40 -12.03 -7.70
CA LEU A 137 9.12 -11.39 -7.38
C LEU A 137 9.01 -11.04 -5.88
N GLU A 138 9.46 -11.94 -5.01
CA GLU A 138 9.48 -11.75 -3.57
C GLU A 138 10.41 -10.59 -3.19
N TYR A 139 11.61 -10.54 -3.78
CA TYR A 139 12.57 -9.45 -3.58
C TYR A 139 12.00 -8.10 -4.00
N ILE A 140 11.48 -8.01 -5.23
CA ILE A 140 10.93 -6.74 -5.77
C ILE A 140 9.75 -6.27 -4.92
N ALA A 141 8.81 -7.14 -4.58
CA ALA A 141 7.65 -6.78 -3.78
C ALA A 141 8.05 -6.31 -2.36
N SER A 142 8.98 -7.03 -1.73
CA SER A 142 9.48 -6.68 -0.38
C SER A 142 10.25 -5.37 -0.38
N ALA A 143 11.11 -5.13 -1.37
CA ALA A 143 11.87 -3.89 -1.49
C ALA A 143 10.96 -2.67 -1.67
N ASN A 144 9.94 -2.77 -2.53
CA ASN A 144 8.98 -1.69 -2.74
C ASN A 144 8.19 -1.37 -1.48
N ILE A 145 7.70 -2.39 -0.76
CA ILE A 145 6.98 -2.18 0.51
C ILE A 145 7.92 -1.57 1.55
N GLY A 146 9.16 -2.07 1.66
CA GLY A 146 10.14 -1.55 2.62
C GLY A 146 10.45 -0.07 2.41
N ILE A 147 10.64 0.36 1.18
CA ILE A 147 10.86 1.78 0.83
C ILE A 147 9.64 2.62 1.24
N MET A 148 8.42 2.15 0.96
CA MET A 148 7.18 2.88 1.31
C MET A 148 7.01 2.99 2.82
N ILE A 149 7.22 1.91 3.57
CA ILE A 149 7.16 1.92 5.04
C ILE A 149 8.17 2.93 5.59
N TYR A 150 9.44 2.86 5.16
CA TYR A 150 10.48 3.78 5.62
C TYR A 150 10.15 5.24 5.30
N TRP A 151 9.62 5.52 4.11
CA TRP A 151 9.20 6.87 3.74
C TRP A 151 8.07 7.40 4.63
N LEU A 152 7.08 6.56 4.95
CA LEU A 152 5.99 6.89 5.85
C LEU A 152 6.47 7.08 7.31
N GLU A 153 7.37 6.22 7.81
CA GLU A 153 7.93 6.28 9.15
C GLU A 153 8.81 7.53 9.36
N THR A 154 9.45 8.00 8.31
CA THR A 154 10.25 9.23 8.32
C THR A 154 9.43 10.49 8.01
N ASP A 155 8.10 10.42 8.19
CA ASP A 155 7.18 11.53 7.92
C ASP A 155 7.33 12.12 6.52
N MET A 156 7.59 11.24 5.54
CA MET A 156 7.73 11.61 4.13
C MET A 156 8.83 12.68 3.91
N LYS A 157 9.99 12.50 4.59
CA LYS A 157 11.12 13.43 4.62
C LYS A 157 11.60 13.87 3.23
N ILE A 158 11.53 12.98 2.23
CA ILE A 158 11.76 13.32 0.82
C ILE A 158 10.43 13.54 0.11
N SER A 159 10.43 14.41 -0.91
CA SER A 159 9.21 14.65 -1.67
C SER A 159 8.78 13.43 -2.49
N PRO A 160 7.49 13.31 -2.87
CA PRO A 160 7.00 12.24 -3.75
C PRO A 160 7.80 12.11 -5.05
N GLU A 161 8.22 13.24 -5.64
CA GLU A 161 9.00 13.27 -6.88
C GLU A 161 10.38 12.64 -6.68
N LYS A 162 11.05 12.96 -5.56
CA LYS A 162 12.34 12.35 -5.22
C LYS A 162 12.22 10.86 -4.92
N LEU A 163 11.14 10.46 -4.25
CA LEU A 163 10.87 9.05 -4.01
C LEU A 163 10.60 8.31 -5.31
N MET A 164 9.80 8.88 -6.20
CA MET A 164 9.52 8.34 -7.53
C MET A 164 10.81 8.16 -8.33
N ASP A 165 11.68 9.19 -8.36
CA ASP A 165 12.97 9.17 -9.06
C ASP A 165 13.86 8.03 -8.54
N LEU A 166 13.91 7.86 -7.21
CA LEU A 166 14.63 6.76 -6.57
C LEU A 166 14.08 5.40 -7.01
N VAL A 167 12.75 5.20 -6.92
CA VAL A 167 12.10 3.94 -7.30
C VAL A 167 12.35 3.61 -8.78
N LEU A 168 12.21 4.59 -9.66
CA LEU A 168 12.45 4.41 -11.09
C LEU A 168 13.92 4.05 -11.38
N LYS A 169 14.88 4.73 -10.75
CA LYS A 169 16.30 4.40 -10.90
C LYS A 169 16.60 2.98 -10.44
N ILE A 170 16.08 2.57 -9.29
CA ILE A 170 16.25 1.19 -8.81
C ILE A 170 15.67 0.18 -9.80
N LEU A 171 14.48 0.45 -10.35
CA LEU A 171 13.80 -0.46 -11.28
C LEU A 171 14.53 -0.63 -12.61
N PHE A 172 15.07 0.48 -13.16
CA PHE A 172 15.68 0.45 -14.50
C PHE A 172 17.19 0.23 -14.48
N MET A 173 17.88 0.66 -13.43
CA MET A 173 19.35 0.68 -13.37
C MET A 173 19.93 -0.19 -12.25
N GLY A 174 19.07 -0.68 -11.35
CA GLY A 174 19.46 -1.44 -10.16
C GLY A 174 19.89 -0.57 -8.97
N PRO A 175 19.92 -1.15 -7.75
CA PRO A 175 20.10 -0.38 -6.50
C PRO A 175 21.51 0.24 -6.36
N PHE A 176 22.52 -0.28 -7.02
CA PHE A 176 23.91 0.22 -6.92
C PHE A 176 24.23 1.35 -7.91
N SER A 177 23.30 1.73 -8.77
CA SER A 177 23.46 2.86 -9.70
C SER A 177 23.16 4.23 -9.05
N ILE A 178 22.66 4.24 -7.82
CA ILE A 178 22.27 5.45 -7.09
C ILE A 178 23.52 6.02 -6.42
N ARG A 179 23.97 7.15 -6.93
CA ARG A 179 25.06 7.99 -6.37
C ARG A 179 24.54 9.37 -6.09
#